data_76c6b99b7348408cf127910b8d37fe68
#
_entry.id   76c6b99b7348408cf127910b8d37fe68
#
_cell.length_a   1.000
_cell.length_b   1.000
_cell.length_c   1.000
_cell.angle_alpha   90.00
_cell.angle_beta   90.00
_cell.angle_gamma   90.00
#
_symmetry.space_group_name_H-M   'P 1'
#
loop_
_entity.id
_entity.type
_entity.pdbx_description
1 polymer ?
#
loop_
_entity_poly.entity_id
_entity_poly.type
_entity_poly.pdbx_seq_one_letter_code
_entity_poly.pdbx_strand_id
1 'polypeptide(L)'
;MKRNVFLTLFVSLSLLFSCNDDDKGSFQEYQVARPLTISKAEFRENSVTVVDPLPISESGKMYAYKDYIFVNDTYKGVHVIDNSNPENPQKVSFIKIAGNVDISIKDDYLYADSLTDLVVLDISDVNNVKIVDWLEGVLGNGGFWLAAQLQDIQ
;
A
#
# COMPACT_ATOMS: atom_id res chain seq x y z
N MET A 1 -3.09 41.42 68.98
CA MET A 1 -2.08 41.40 67.88
C MET A 1 -1.52 40.01 67.59
N LYS A 2 -1.27 39.12 68.56
CA LYS A 2 -0.68 37.78 68.31
C LYS A 2 -1.60 36.80 67.47
N ARG A 3 -2.92 36.93 67.60
CA ARG A 3 -3.89 36.04 66.88
C ARG A 3 -3.94 36.28 65.34
N ASN A 4 -3.78 37.53 64.93
CA ASN A 4 -3.82 37.86 63.48
C ASN A 4 -2.49 37.53 62.80
N VAL A 5 -1.38 37.55 63.50
CA VAL A 5 -0.07 37.13 62.94
C VAL A 5 -0.04 35.62 62.69
N PHE A 6 -0.66 34.84 63.57
CA PHE A 6 -0.78 33.37 63.33
C PHE A 6 -1.66 33.01 62.14
N LEU A 7 -2.75 33.78 61.93
CA LEU A 7 -3.64 33.56 60.82
C LEU A 7 -2.97 33.93 59.50
N THR A 8 -2.24 34.99 59.41
CA THR A 8 -1.47 35.42 58.25
C THR A 8 -0.33 34.46 57.88
N LEU A 9 0.33 33.90 58.88
CA LEU A 9 1.39 32.92 58.70
C LEU A 9 0.83 31.60 58.17
N PHE A 10 -0.36 31.17 58.64
CA PHE A 10 -1.01 29.94 58.16
C PHE A 10 -1.51 30.05 56.70
N VAL A 11 -2.05 31.20 56.32
CA VAL A 11 -2.46 31.49 54.95
C VAL A 11 -1.27 31.57 53.99
N SER A 12 -0.14 32.13 54.45
CA SER A 12 1.09 32.18 53.66
C SER A 12 1.72 30.79 53.43
N LEU A 13 1.60 29.87 54.38
CA LEU A 13 2.15 28.52 54.26
C LEU A 13 1.34 27.63 53.35
N SER A 14 0.01 27.87 53.24
CA SER A 14 -0.86 27.09 52.33
C SER A 14 -0.66 27.41 50.85
N LEU A 15 -0.04 28.53 50.50
CA LEU A 15 0.29 28.91 49.13
C LEU A 15 1.56 28.22 48.58
N LEU A 16 2.31 27.51 49.41
CA LEU A 16 3.54 26.82 48.98
C LEU A 16 3.30 25.38 48.53
N PHE A 17 2.08 24.86 48.66
CA PHE A 17 1.74 23.48 48.24
C PHE A 17 1.02 23.39 46.87
N SER A 18 0.99 24.47 46.09
CA SER A 18 0.33 24.50 44.78
C SER A 18 1.30 24.25 43.62
N CYS A 19 2.22 23.33 43.75
CA CYS A 19 2.99 22.79 42.65
C CYS A 19 3.08 21.27 42.84
N ASN A 20 2.04 20.57 42.44
CA ASN A 20 2.14 19.16 42.06
C ASN A 20 2.14 19.11 40.53
N ASP A 21 3.27 19.36 39.92
CA ASP A 21 3.55 18.96 38.57
C ASP A 21 3.86 17.45 38.57
N ASP A 22 2.85 16.62 38.82
CA ASP A 22 2.84 15.24 38.41
C ASP A 22 2.41 15.13 36.92
N ASP A 23 2.91 16.05 36.11
CA ASP A 23 2.99 15.83 34.68
C ASP A 23 4.11 14.80 34.44
N LYS A 24 3.84 13.56 34.84
CA LYS A 24 4.43 12.41 34.16
C LYS A 24 3.90 12.48 32.73
N GLY A 25 4.59 13.27 31.91
CA GLY A 25 4.37 13.26 30.47
C GLY A 25 4.34 11.81 30.06
N SER A 26 3.16 11.29 29.79
CA SER A 26 3.03 10.00 29.14
C SER A 26 3.71 10.19 27.79
N PHE A 27 4.94 9.72 27.69
CA PHE A 27 5.59 9.59 26.40
C PHE A 27 4.72 8.63 25.61
N GLN A 28 3.82 9.19 24.81
CA GLN A 28 3.12 8.40 23.81
C GLN A 28 4.19 8.00 22.81
N GLU A 29 4.47 6.71 22.78
CA GLU A 29 5.33 6.14 21.76
C GLU A 29 4.58 6.24 20.43
N TYR A 30 4.95 7.27 19.65
CA TYR A 30 4.44 7.40 18.30
C TYR A 30 5.24 6.47 17.40
N GLN A 31 4.56 5.57 16.73
CA GLN A 31 5.17 4.82 15.64
C GLN A 31 5.47 5.81 14.50
N VAL A 32 6.73 6.16 14.38
CA VAL A 32 7.19 7.00 13.26
C VAL A 32 7.44 6.09 12.07
N ALA A 33 6.64 6.25 11.02
CA ALA A 33 6.90 5.58 9.75
C ALA A 33 8.30 5.95 9.26
N ARG A 34 9.17 4.94 9.11
CA ARG A 34 10.49 5.15 8.52
C ARG A 34 10.38 4.90 7.02
N PRO A 35 10.71 5.87 6.16
CA PRO A 35 10.69 5.64 4.72
C PRO A 35 11.72 4.56 4.37
N LEU A 36 11.25 3.52 3.68
CA LEU A 36 12.12 2.55 3.03
C LEU A 36 12.56 3.15 1.70
N THR A 37 13.85 3.33 1.50
CA THR A 37 14.40 3.81 0.24
C THR A 37 15.05 2.66 -0.50
N ILE A 38 14.53 2.32 -1.67
CA ILE A 38 15.11 1.36 -2.60
C ILE A 38 15.47 2.05 -3.91
N SER A 39 16.41 1.52 -4.66
CA SER A 39 16.73 2.06 -5.99
C SER A 39 15.61 1.71 -6.97
N LYS A 40 15.44 2.56 -8.02
CA LYS A 40 14.48 2.26 -9.09
C LYS A 40 14.76 0.93 -9.79
N ALA A 41 16.05 0.60 -9.96
CA ALA A 41 16.47 -0.66 -10.57
C ALA A 41 16.04 -1.86 -9.71
N GLU A 42 16.31 -1.83 -8.42
CA GLU A 42 15.91 -2.87 -7.47
C GLU A 42 14.38 -3.02 -7.38
N PHE A 43 13.65 -1.89 -7.39
CA PHE A 43 12.19 -1.91 -7.44
C PHE A 43 11.70 -2.64 -8.69
N ARG A 44 12.20 -2.30 -9.88
CA ARG A 44 11.78 -2.91 -11.15
C ARG A 44 12.08 -4.40 -11.22
N GLU A 45 13.25 -4.80 -10.73
CA GLU A 45 13.66 -6.21 -10.72
C GLU A 45 12.69 -7.11 -9.93
N ASN A 46 12.09 -6.58 -8.85
CA ASN A 46 11.28 -7.34 -7.92
C ASN A 46 9.78 -7.00 -7.95
N SER A 47 9.37 -6.00 -8.75
CA SER A 47 8.01 -5.48 -8.72
C SER A 47 6.98 -6.32 -9.47
N VAL A 48 7.40 -7.21 -10.37
CA VAL A 48 6.49 -8.08 -11.15
C VAL A 48 6.88 -9.54 -10.97
N THR A 49 5.94 -10.33 -10.43
CA THR A 49 6.10 -11.77 -10.27
C THR A 49 4.76 -12.48 -10.40
N VAL A 50 4.75 -13.69 -10.97
CA VAL A 50 3.56 -14.54 -11.01
C VAL A 50 3.61 -15.51 -9.83
N VAL A 51 2.52 -15.59 -9.08
CA VAL A 51 2.40 -16.45 -7.89
C VAL A 51 1.08 -17.22 -7.93
N ASP A 52 0.92 -18.16 -7.01
CA ASP A 52 -0.32 -18.88 -6.79
C ASP A 52 -1.50 -17.92 -6.54
N PRO A 53 -2.75 -18.36 -6.81
CA PRO A 53 -3.93 -17.53 -6.60
C PRO A 53 -4.03 -16.96 -5.18
N LEU A 54 -4.33 -15.67 -5.07
CA LEU A 54 -4.55 -14.96 -3.81
C LEU A 54 -6.04 -14.62 -3.62
N PRO A 55 -6.47 -14.31 -2.38
CA PRO A 55 -7.75 -13.67 -2.14
C PRO A 55 -7.79 -12.28 -2.79
N ILE A 56 -8.92 -11.92 -3.41
CA ILE A 56 -9.16 -10.55 -3.87
C ILE A 56 -9.41 -9.67 -2.64
N SER A 57 -8.73 -8.55 -2.55
CA SER A 57 -8.86 -7.62 -1.42
C SER A 57 -9.56 -6.32 -1.81
N GLU A 58 -9.11 -5.65 -2.84
CA GLU A 58 -9.67 -4.40 -3.33
C GLU A 58 -9.75 -4.42 -4.85
N SER A 59 -10.86 -4.99 -5.36
CA SER A 59 -11.05 -5.13 -6.80
C SER A 59 -11.23 -3.78 -7.47
N GLY A 60 -10.39 -3.52 -8.47
CA GLY A 60 -10.48 -2.38 -9.37
C GLY A 60 -11.11 -2.79 -10.71
N LYS A 61 -10.42 -2.45 -11.79
CA LYS A 61 -10.86 -2.73 -13.15
C LYS A 61 -10.85 -4.21 -13.47
N MET A 62 -11.85 -4.66 -14.22
CA MET A 62 -11.94 -6.03 -14.75
C MET A 62 -11.86 -6.02 -16.26
N TYR A 63 -11.18 -7.02 -16.83
CA TYR A 63 -11.03 -7.19 -18.25
C TYR A 63 -11.31 -8.64 -18.65
N ALA A 64 -12.30 -8.85 -19.51
CA ALA A 64 -12.53 -10.17 -20.12
C ALA A 64 -11.67 -10.33 -21.37
N TYR A 65 -10.91 -11.42 -21.44
CA TYR A 65 -10.01 -11.71 -22.53
C TYR A 65 -9.97 -13.22 -22.80
N LYS A 66 -10.41 -13.66 -24.00
CA LYS A 66 -10.64 -15.07 -24.32
C LYS A 66 -11.51 -15.75 -23.24
N ASP A 67 -11.05 -16.85 -22.71
CA ASP A 67 -11.73 -17.60 -21.64
C ASP A 67 -11.29 -17.15 -20.23
N TYR A 68 -10.64 -15.98 -20.10
CA TYR A 68 -10.12 -15.48 -18.82
C TYR A 68 -10.73 -14.15 -18.45
N ILE A 69 -10.80 -13.92 -17.13
CA ILE A 69 -11.10 -12.62 -16.53
C ILE A 69 -9.86 -12.17 -15.76
N PHE A 70 -9.38 -10.98 -16.09
CA PHE A 70 -8.31 -10.30 -15.37
C PHE A 70 -8.95 -9.27 -14.44
N VAL A 71 -8.65 -9.36 -13.15
CA VAL A 71 -9.18 -8.44 -12.13
C VAL A 71 -8.03 -7.73 -11.45
N ASN A 72 -7.97 -6.41 -11.61
CA ASN A 72 -7.02 -5.60 -10.85
C ASN A 72 -7.34 -5.66 -9.36
N ASP A 73 -6.32 -5.87 -8.54
CA ASP A 73 -6.36 -5.68 -7.08
C ASP A 73 -5.48 -4.47 -6.77
N THR A 74 -6.11 -3.37 -6.37
CA THR A 74 -5.51 -2.04 -6.27
C THR A 74 -4.20 -2.07 -5.48
N TYR A 75 -3.15 -1.50 -6.06
CA TYR A 75 -1.76 -1.44 -5.60
C TYR A 75 -1.01 -2.77 -5.54
N LYS A 76 -1.65 -3.91 -5.81
CA LYS A 76 -1.08 -5.25 -5.61
C LYS A 76 -0.77 -5.98 -6.89
N GLY A 77 -1.67 -5.84 -7.90
CA GLY A 77 -1.50 -6.52 -9.17
C GLY A 77 -2.80 -7.04 -9.78
N VAL A 78 -2.76 -8.21 -10.43
CA VAL A 78 -3.85 -8.68 -11.27
C VAL A 78 -4.15 -10.15 -11.01
N HIS A 79 -5.39 -10.47 -10.66
CA HIS A 79 -5.87 -11.85 -10.60
C HIS A 79 -6.19 -12.35 -12.00
N VAL A 80 -5.78 -13.57 -12.30
CA VAL A 80 -6.14 -14.30 -13.51
C VAL A 80 -7.12 -15.38 -13.14
N ILE A 81 -8.30 -15.33 -13.75
CA ILE A 81 -9.43 -16.24 -13.48
C ILE A 81 -9.80 -16.94 -14.77
N ASP A 82 -9.73 -18.25 -14.78
CA ASP A 82 -10.29 -19.08 -15.87
C ASP A 82 -11.83 -19.03 -15.77
N ASN A 83 -12.44 -18.55 -16.83
CA ASN A 83 -13.88 -18.43 -16.99
C ASN A 83 -14.40 -19.29 -18.16
N SER A 84 -13.66 -20.29 -18.58
CA SER A 84 -14.08 -21.24 -19.62
C SER A 84 -15.39 -21.94 -19.26
N ASN A 85 -15.64 -22.12 -17.95
CA ASN A 85 -16.93 -22.48 -17.40
C ASN A 85 -17.47 -21.33 -16.53
N PRO A 86 -18.35 -20.44 -17.05
CA PRO A 86 -18.89 -19.30 -16.31
C PRO A 86 -19.71 -19.66 -15.07
N GLU A 87 -20.21 -20.91 -14.98
CA GLU A 87 -20.93 -21.38 -13.78
C GLU A 87 -19.98 -21.73 -12.62
N ASN A 88 -18.68 -21.94 -12.93
CA ASN A 88 -17.68 -22.31 -11.95
C ASN A 88 -16.30 -21.73 -12.30
N PRO A 89 -16.11 -20.40 -12.24
CA PRO A 89 -14.84 -19.76 -12.56
C PRO A 89 -13.77 -20.14 -11.53
N GLN A 90 -12.53 -20.34 -12.00
CA GLN A 90 -11.40 -20.76 -11.16
C GLN A 90 -10.27 -19.75 -11.20
N LYS A 91 -9.75 -19.36 -10.04
CA LYS A 91 -8.53 -18.55 -9.98
C LYS A 91 -7.33 -19.38 -10.39
N VAL A 92 -6.60 -18.90 -11.40
CA VAL A 92 -5.42 -19.58 -11.97
C VAL A 92 -4.14 -19.11 -11.32
N SER A 93 -3.95 -17.79 -11.25
CA SER A 93 -2.73 -17.18 -10.73
C SER A 93 -3.00 -15.75 -10.26
N PHE A 94 -1.98 -15.17 -9.62
CA PHE A 94 -1.93 -13.75 -9.32
C PHE A 94 -0.63 -13.16 -9.86
N ILE A 95 -0.73 -12.14 -10.72
CA ILE A 95 0.41 -11.38 -11.24
C ILE A 95 0.63 -10.22 -10.29
N LYS A 96 1.60 -10.33 -9.38
CA LYS A 96 2.01 -9.19 -8.55
C LYS A 96 2.58 -8.10 -9.44
N ILE A 97 2.10 -6.88 -9.28
CA ILE A 97 2.62 -5.67 -9.94
C ILE A 97 2.56 -4.55 -8.91
N ALA A 98 3.70 -4.22 -8.34
CA ALA A 98 3.76 -3.24 -7.25
C ALA A 98 3.25 -1.87 -7.70
N GLY A 99 2.28 -1.32 -6.93
CA GLY A 99 1.68 -0.02 -7.20
C GLY A 99 0.72 0.01 -8.39
N ASN A 100 0.23 -1.14 -8.86
CA ASN A 100 -0.71 -1.24 -9.97
C ASN A 100 -2.10 -0.70 -9.59
N VAL A 101 -2.64 0.20 -10.40
CA VAL A 101 -3.96 0.83 -10.22
C VAL A 101 -4.87 0.54 -11.39
N ASP A 102 -4.33 0.47 -12.59
CA ASP A 102 -5.11 0.26 -13.82
C ASP A 102 -4.48 -0.76 -14.75
N ILE A 103 -5.34 -1.42 -15.52
CA ILE A 103 -4.94 -2.40 -16.53
C ILE A 103 -5.67 -2.17 -17.85
N SER A 104 -5.04 -2.56 -18.92
CA SER A 104 -5.67 -2.65 -20.25
C SER A 104 -5.14 -3.87 -20.99
N ILE A 105 -5.99 -4.53 -21.78
CA ILE A 105 -5.58 -5.65 -22.61
C ILE A 105 -5.84 -5.32 -24.07
N LYS A 106 -4.84 -5.56 -24.89
CA LYS A 106 -4.95 -5.47 -26.35
C LYS A 106 -4.16 -6.60 -26.97
N ASP A 107 -4.81 -7.31 -27.88
CA ASP A 107 -4.27 -8.53 -28.48
C ASP A 107 -3.86 -9.53 -27.38
N ASP A 108 -2.64 -10.04 -27.40
CA ASP A 108 -2.12 -10.95 -26.37
C ASP A 108 -1.26 -10.24 -25.31
N TYR A 109 -1.45 -8.91 -25.12
CA TYR A 109 -0.65 -8.11 -24.20
C TYR A 109 -1.50 -7.45 -23.11
N LEU A 110 -1.06 -7.61 -21.87
CA LEU A 110 -1.55 -6.88 -20.72
C LEU A 110 -0.64 -5.67 -20.48
N TYR A 111 -1.23 -4.49 -20.48
CA TYR A 111 -0.62 -3.21 -20.14
C TYR A 111 -1.04 -2.86 -18.71
N ALA A 112 -0.08 -2.69 -17.84
CA ALA A 112 -0.33 -2.39 -16.42
C ALA A 112 0.58 -1.26 -15.96
N ASP A 113 0.05 -0.32 -15.20
CA ASP A 113 0.89 0.65 -14.52
C ASP A 113 1.65 0.00 -13.35
N SER A 114 2.83 0.52 -13.07
CA SER A 114 3.63 0.21 -11.89
C SER A 114 4.23 1.50 -11.36
N LEU A 115 3.52 2.17 -10.46
CA LEU A 115 3.79 3.53 -10.00
C LEU A 115 3.76 4.54 -11.17
N THR A 116 4.94 4.97 -11.64
CA THR A 116 5.09 5.92 -12.76
C THR A 116 5.41 5.27 -14.09
N ASP A 117 5.66 3.97 -14.06
CA ASP A 117 6.11 3.18 -15.20
C ASP A 117 4.92 2.41 -15.83
N LEU A 118 5.05 2.03 -17.07
CA LEU A 118 4.12 1.13 -17.75
C LEU A 118 4.84 -0.19 -18.05
N VAL A 119 4.26 -1.29 -17.58
CA VAL A 119 4.74 -2.65 -17.82
C VAL A 119 3.88 -3.31 -18.88
N VAL A 120 4.50 -3.99 -19.82
CA VAL A 120 3.82 -4.78 -20.86
C VAL A 120 4.14 -6.25 -20.67
N LEU A 121 3.09 -7.04 -20.48
CA LEU A 121 3.19 -8.46 -20.23
C LEU A 121 2.56 -9.24 -21.39
N ASP A 122 3.28 -10.24 -21.89
CA ASP A 122 2.72 -11.24 -22.82
C ASP A 122 1.87 -12.22 -22.02
N ILE A 123 0.58 -12.26 -22.34
CA ILE A 123 -0.44 -13.12 -21.74
C ILE A 123 -1.01 -14.13 -22.75
N SER A 124 -0.34 -14.36 -23.88
CA SER A 124 -0.75 -15.36 -24.88
C SER A 124 -0.86 -16.76 -24.24
N ASP A 125 0.02 -17.04 -23.28
CA ASP A 125 -0.06 -18.19 -22.37
C ASP A 125 -0.12 -17.70 -20.93
N VAL A 126 -1.30 -17.74 -20.32
CA VAL A 126 -1.55 -17.27 -18.95
C VAL A 126 -0.80 -18.08 -17.87
N ASN A 127 -0.31 -19.27 -18.20
CA ASN A 127 0.50 -20.09 -17.30
C ASN A 127 1.99 -19.74 -17.41
N ASN A 128 2.40 -18.91 -18.37
CA ASN A 128 3.78 -18.53 -18.63
C ASN A 128 3.89 -17.06 -19.02
N VAL A 129 3.30 -16.19 -18.21
CA VAL A 129 3.31 -14.74 -18.41
C VAL A 129 4.74 -14.19 -18.37
N LYS A 130 5.09 -13.33 -19.31
CA LYS A 130 6.44 -12.74 -19.45
C LYS A 130 6.36 -11.24 -19.58
N ILE A 131 7.29 -10.54 -18.93
CA ILE A 131 7.52 -9.13 -19.19
C ILE A 131 8.17 -9.02 -20.57
N VAL A 132 7.57 -8.25 -21.49
CA VAL A 132 8.10 -8.03 -22.83
C VAL A 132 8.59 -6.62 -23.04
N ASP A 133 8.08 -5.66 -22.26
CA ASP A 133 8.55 -4.27 -22.31
C ASP A 133 8.32 -3.56 -20.96
N TRP A 134 9.13 -2.53 -20.72
CA TRP A 134 9.06 -1.68 -19.54
C TRP A 134 9.37 -0.24 -19.91
N LEU A 135 8.33 0.62 -19.90
CA LEU A 135 8.46 2.02 -20.27
C LEU A 135 8.54 2.88 -19.00
N GLU A 136 9.71 3.45 -18.76
CA GLU A 136 10.03 4.19 -17.56
C GLU A 136 9.42 5.59 -17.54
N GLY A 137 8.74 5.95 -16.45
CA GLY A 137 8.29 7.32 -16.17
C GLY A 137 7.24 7.87 -17.14
N VAL A 138 6.59 7.02 -17.94
CA VAL A 138 5.64 7.47 -18.99
C VAL A 138 4.30 7.92 -18.43
N LEU A 139 3.96 7.52 -17.19
CA LEU A 139 2.69 7.84 -16.55
C LEU A 139 2.75 9.07 -15.63
N GLY A 140 3.87 9.81 -15.66
CA GLY A 140 4.04 11.08 -14.96
C GLY A 140 4.43 10.96 -13.48
N ASN A 141 4.53 12.11 -12.80
CA ASN A 141 5.03 12.20 -11.40
C ASN A 141 3.92 11.97 -10.35
N GLY A 142 2.96 11.10 -10.57
CA GLY A 142 1.89 10.79 -9.62
C GLY A 142 2.34 10.11 -8.32
N GLY A 143 3.63 9.79 -8.19
CA GLY A 143 4.16 8.83 -7.23
C GLY A 143 4.33 9.27 -5.77
N PHE A 144 4.06 10.52 -5.38
CA PHE A 144 4.37 10.95 -4.01
C PHE A 144 3.44 10.36 -2.93
N TRP A 145 2.22 9.96 -3.30
CA TRP A 145 1.23 9.44 -2.35
C TRP A 145 1.26 7.91 -2.18
N LEU A 146 1.82 7.19 -3.15
CA LEU A 146 1.87 5.72 -3.13
C LEU A 146 2.94 5.15 -2.21
N ALA A 147 4.02 5.88 -1.95
CA ALA A 147 5.11 5.40 -1.09
C ALA A 147 4.68 5.10 0.36
N ALA A 148 3.60 5.73 0.84
CA ALA A 148 3.08 5.50 2.18
C ALA A 148 2.19 4.25 2.29
N GLN A 149 1.58 3.81 1.20
CA GLN A 149 0.66 2.67 1.20
C GLN A 149 1.35 1.32 0.93
N LEU A 150 2.56 1.32 0.36
CA LEU A 150 3.32 0.09 0.12
C LEU A 150 3.81 -0.59 1.41
N GLN A 151 3.72 0.05 2.57
CA GLN A 151 4.11 -0.52 3.86
C GLN A 151 3.15 -1.59 4.39
N ASP A 152 1.91 -1.65 3.90
CA ASP A 152 0.89 -2.61 4.36
C ASP A 152 0.86 -3.92 3.54
N ILE A 153 1.83 -4.12 2.62
CA ILE A 153 1.86 -5.26 1.68
C ILE A 153 2.90 -6.34 2.08
N GLN A 154 3.44 -6.26 3.28
CA GLN A 154 4.34 -7.33 3.79
C GLN A 154 3.58 -8.39 4.58
#